data_81fa144a83515ae77b843f302d4581df
#
_entry.id   81fa144a83515ae77b843f302d4581df
#
_cell.length_a   1.000
_cell.length_b   1.000
_cell.length_c   1.000
_cell.angle_alpha   90.00
_cell.angle_beta   90.00
_cell.angle_gamma   90.00
#
_symmetry.space_group_name_H-M   'P 1'
#
loop_
_entity.id
_entity.type
_entity.pdbx_description
1 polymer ?
#
loop_
_entity_poly.entity_id
_entity_poly.type
_entity_poly.pdbx_seq_one_letter_code
_entity_poly.pdbx_strand_id
1 'polypeptide(L)'
;PTTVVSNRPVVSNRPTKNNSSIKKNIVIKTSTAADKKADKKKSSSKNKNDNKKNTAAAKTETKVNKSDADKLAVIKGNGRFRTSGGLDGKIITLDAGHGGSDPGAIGSDGTKEKNITLPIAKMLKEILEDKGAKVYMTRTTDVDVFGPNASDAEELQARVNVGEKYNSDMFVSLHVNSSVNKNVGGFSTYYYPKTDNDLRLAKNIQNKLAANFGVDDLGVRQANFYVIKRISMPAVLVEMCFISNEKELTLMKGQWFQKKTARLIAEGIEKYFA
;
A
#
# COMPACT_ATOMS: atom_id res chain seq x y z
N PRO A 1 12.25 -11.90 -20.97
CA PRO A 1 12.77 -11.43 -19.70
C PRO A 1 11.83 -10.34 -19.19
N THR A 2 10.97 -10.72 -18.30
CA THR A 2 9.93 -9.87 -17.73
C THR A 2 10.55 -9.13 -16.53
N THR A 3 10.70 -7.82 -16.63
CA THR A 3 11.21 -6.98 -15.54
C THR A 3 10.08 -6.77 -14.55
N VAL A 4 10.19 -7.37 -13.38
CA VAL A 4 9.27 -7.18 -12.27
C VAL A 4 9.42 -5.76 -11.75
N VAL A 5 8.37 -4.94 -11.87
CA VAL A 5 8.31 -3.58 -11.29
C VAL A 5 8.00 -3.74 -9.80
N SER A 6 9.06 -3.76 -8.99
CA SER A 6 8.93 -3.73 -7.52
C SER A 6 8.58 -2.31 -7.07
N ASN A 7 7.65 -2.17 -6.11
CA ASN A 7 7.33 -0.91 -5.41
C ASN A 7 8.48 -0.45 -4.48
N ARG A 8 9.73 -0.58 -4.89
CA ARG A 8 10.90 -0.34 -4.05
C ARG A 8 11.50 1.04 -4.24
N PRO A 9 11.81 1.78 -3.17
CA PRO A 9 12.70 2.91 -3.25
C PRO A 9 14.14 2.41 -3.47
N VAL A 10 14.78 2.84 -4.55
CA VAL A 10 16.21 2.63 -4.77
C VAL A 10 16.97 3.75 -4.07
N VAL A 11 17.66 3.44 -3.01
CA VAL A 11 18.56 4.37 -2.32
C VAL A 11 19.92 4.36 -3.00
N SER A 12 20.25 5.40 -3.76
CA SER A 12 21.58 5.60 -4.35
C SER A 12 22.45 6.40 -3.37
N ASN A 13 23.49 5.80 -2.83
CA ASN A 13 24.50 6.49 -2.03
C ASN A 13 25.79 6.67 -2.82
N ARG A 14 26.19 7.92 -3.01
CA ARG A 14 27.55 8.30 -3.41
C ARG A 14 28.17 9.09 -2.24
N PRO A 15 29.36 8.75 -1.73
CA PRO A 15 29.95 9.47 -0.61
C PRO A 15 30.63 10.76 -1.09
N THR A 16 30.24 11.90 -0.54
CA THR A 16 31.04 13.12 -0.54
C THR A 16 31.14 13.64 0.89
N LYS A 17 32.36 13.82 1.35
CA LYS A 17 32.70 14.48 2.62
C LYS A 17 32.36 15.97 2.47
N ASN A 18 31.54 16.52 3.34
CA ASN A 18 31.75 17.76 4.10
C ASN A 18 30.52 18.17 4.89
N ASN A 19 30.78 18.67 6.09
CA ASN A 19 29.84 19.13 7.11
C ASN A 19 29.02 20.33 6.63
N SER A 20 27.72 20.19 6.67
CA SER A 20 26.71 21.20 7.03
C SER A 20 25.32 20.66 6.62
N SER A 21 24.33 20.85 7.48
CA SER A 21 22.90 20.49 7.39
C SER A 21 22.43 19.82 6.08
N ILE A 22 22.51 18.50 6.00
CA ILE A 22 22.14 17.77 4.79
C ILE A 22 20.63 17.52 4.80
N LYS A 23 19.88 18.32 4.07
CA LYS A 23 18.59 17.90 3.52
C LYS A 23 18.89 16.86 2.44
N LYS A 24 18.80 15.57 2.79
CA LYS A 24 18.98 14.50 1.83
C LYS A 24 17.76 14.42 0.91
N ASN A 25 17.89 14.93 -0.30
CA ASN A 25 16.93 14.69 -1.37
C ASN A 25 17.11 13.24 -1.84
N ILE A 26 16.13 12.39 -1.53
CA ILE A 26 16.04 11.05 -2.10
C ILE A 26 15.35 11.17 -3.45
N VAL A 27 16.08 10.89 -4.52
CA VAL A 27 15.52 10.84 -5.87
C VAL A 27 14.83 9.49 -6.04
N ILE A 28 13.51 9.50 -5.99
CA ILE A 28 12.68 8.35 -6.35
C ILE A 28 12.57 8.33 -7.87
N LYS A 29 13.17 7.37 -8.54
CA LYS A 29 12.93 7.14 -9.95
C LYS A 29 11.56 6.46 -10.11
N THR A 30 10.56 7.25 -10.48
CA THR A 30 9.29 6.72 -10.98
C THR A 30 9.48 6.38 -12.45
N SER A 31 9.32 5.13 -12.85
CA SER A 31 9.19 4.76 -14.24
C SER A 31 7.79 5.17 -14.73
N THR A 32 7.72 6.26 -15.49
CA THR A 32 6.52 6.59 -16.27
C THR A 32 6.48 5.70 -17.49
N ALA A 33 5.41 4.92 -17.66
CA ALA A 33 5.11 4.23 -18.91
C ALA A 33 4.89 5.27 -20.00
N ALA A 34 5.73 5.23 -21.04
CA ALA A 34 5.62 6.08 -22.21
C ALA A 34 4.57 5.52 -23.18
N ASP A 35 3.60 6.37 -23.52
CA ASP A 35 2.66 6.13 -24.62
C ASP A 35 3.41 5.91 -25.94
N LYS A 36 3.24 4.73 -26.53
CA LYS A 36 3.60 4.50 -27.95
C LYS A 36 2.36 4.67 -28.81
N LYS A 37 2.32 5.79 -29.53
CA LYS A 37 1.46 5.98 -30.69
C LYS A 37 1.75 4.91 -31.74
N ALA A 38 0.73 4.19 -32.18
CA ALA A 38 0.78 3.36 -33.35
C ALA A 38 0.17 4.11 -34.56
N ASP A 39 0.96 4.26 -35.61
CA ASP A 39 0.55 4.87 -36.84
C ASP A 39 -0.41 3.97 -37.63
N LYS A 40 -1.40 4.63 -38.24
CA LYS A 40 -2.38 4.08 -39.15
C LYS A 40 -1.75 3.75 -40.52
N LYS A 41 -2.02 2.57 -41.02
CA LYS A 41 -1.97 2.31 -42.49
C LYS A 41 -3.36 1.88 -42.95
N LYS A 42 -3.90 2.70 -43.90
CA LYS A 42 -5.14 2.45 -44.64
C LYS A 42 -4.96 1.30 -45.61
N SER A 43 -5.96 0.45 -45.77
CA SER A 43 -6.31 -0.08 -47.09
C SER A 43 -7.82 -0.32 -47.17
N SER A 44 -8.36 0.12 -48.25
CA SER A 44 -9.76 0.13 -48.66
C SER A 44 -10.17 -1.19 -49.31
N SER A 45 -11.38 -1.67 -49.05
CA SER A 45 -12.21 -2.22 -50.16
C SER A 45 -13.66 -2.29 -49.77
N LYS A 46 -14.48 -1.84 -50.72
CA LYS A 46 -15.96 -1.84 -50.72
C LYS A 46 -16.50 -3.26 -50.88
N ASN A 47 -17.60 -3.60 -50.23
CA ASN A 47 -18.73 -4.14 -50.99
C ASN A 47 -20.04 -4.00 -50.20
N LYS A 48 -21.08 -3.66 -50.96
CA LYS A 48 -22.49 -3.53 -50.58
C LYS A 48 -23.13 -4.93 -50.48
N ASN A 49 -24.10 -5.13 -49.61
CA ASN A 49 -25.51 -5.33 -49.98
C ASN A 49 -26.39 -5.62 -48.78
N ASP A 50 -27.60 -5.07 -48.88
CA ASP A 50 -28.81 -5.09 -48.09
C ASP A 50 -29.24 -6.45 -47.51
N ASN A 51 -29.80 -6.48 -46.27
CA ASN A 51 -31.22 -6.78 -46.12
C ASN A 51 -31.75 -6.53 -44.71
N LYS A 52 -32.97 -5.99 -44.69
CA LYS A 52 -33.86 -5.71 -43.54
C LYS A 52 -34.20 -6.96 -42.74
N LYS A 53 -34.24 -6.86 -41.40
CA LYS A 53 -35.45 -7.20 -40.61
C LYS A 53 -35.35 -6.72 -39.16
N ASN A 54 -36.40 -6.11 -38.73
CA ASN A 54 -36.69 -5.64 -37.40
C ASN A 54 -36.58 -6.72 -36.32
N THR A 55 -35.98 -6.39 -35.19
CA THR A 55 -36.54 -6.75 -33.88
C THR A 55 -36.08 -5.72 -32.86
N ALA A 56 -37.04 -5.15 -32.16
CA ALA A 56 -36.84 -4.20 -31.09
C ALA A 56 -36.15 -4.85 -29.88
N ALA A 57 -35.00 -4.34 -29.52
CA ALA A 57 -34.38 -4.63 -28.20
C ALA A 57 -34.51 -3.34 -27.38
N ALA A 58 -35.26 -3.44 -26.32
CA ALA A 58 -35.49 -2.37 -25.34
C ALA A 58 -34.15 -1.92 -24.72
N LYS A 59 -33.80 -0.67 -24.93
CA LYS A 59 -32.79 0.03 -24.17
C LYS A 59 -33.31 0.26 -22.76
N THR A 60 -32.89 -0.52 -21.81
CA THR A 60 -33.04 -0.18 -20.41
C THR A 60 -31.92 0.81 -20.05
N GLU A 61 -32.21 2.09 -20.22
CA GLU A 61 -31.40 3.15 -19.63
C GLU A 61 -31.62 3.10 -18.13
N THR A 62 -30.67 2.55 -17.41
CA THR A 62 -30.63 2.66 -15.94
C THR A 62 -30.34 4.12 -15.63
N LYS A 63 -31.39 4.90 -15.33
CA LYS A 63 -31.24 6.23 -14.76
C LYS A 63 -30.56 6.09 -13.41
N VAL A 64 -29.26 6.40 -13.37
CA VAL A 64 -28.54 6.59 -12.10
C VAL A 64 -29.22 7.76 -11.41
N ASN A 65 -29.86 7.50 -10.28
CA ASN A 65 -30.52 8.51 -9.49
C ASN A 65 -29.52 9.59 -9.07
N LYS A 66 -29.88 10.86 -9.26
CA LYS A 66 -29.08 12.02 -8.86
C LYS A 66 -28.63 11.96 -7.39
N SER A 67 -29.38 11.25 -6.52
CA SER A 67 -29.02 10.97 -5.13
C SER A 67 -27.78 10.08 -4.97
N ASP A 68 -27.49 9.18 -5.92
CA ASP A 68 -26.32 8.30 -5.85
C ASP A 68 -25.06 9.00 -6.41
N ALA A 69 -25.24 9.90 -7.38
CA ALA A 69 -24.17 10.77 -7.86
C ALA A 69 -23.76 11.80 -6.78
N ASP A 70 -24.73 12.34 -6.03
CA ASP A 70 -24.48 13.25 -4.90
C ASP A 70 -23.81 12.51 -3.72
N LYS A 71 -24.19 11.24 -3.47
CA LYS A 71 -23.48 10.38 -2.49
C LYS A 71 -22.04 10.08 -2.91
N LEU A 72 -21.79 9.89 -4.21
CA LEU A 72 -20.45 9.71 -4.74
C LEU A 72 -19.61 11.01 -4.71
N ALA A 73 -20.22 12.16 -4.87
CA ALA A 73 -19.58 13.47 -4.80
C ALA A 73 -19.19 13.86 -3.36
N VAL A 74 -20.02 13.47 -2.36
CA VAL A 74 -19.72 13.66 -0.93
C VAL A 74 -18.52 12.81 -0.47
N ILE A 75 -18.17 11.76 -1.22
CA ILE A 75 -17.00 10.91 -0.94
C ILE A 75 -15.65 11.64 -1.13
N LYS A 76 -15.63 12.79 -1.79
CA LYS A 76 -14.41 13.58 -2.05
C LYS A 76 -14.14 14.73 -1.07
N GLY A 77 -14.92 14.89 -0.02
CA GLY A 77 -14.78 16.02 0.91
C GLY A 77 -14.80 15.62 2.39
N ASN A 78 -13.78 16.01 3.07
CA ASN A 78 -13.62 16.24 4.51
C ASN A 78 -14.81 15.82 5.41
N GLY A 79 -14.65 14.72 6.16
CA GLY A 79 -15.56 14.39 7.24
C GLY A 79 -16.10 12.96 7.28
N ARG A 80 -15.81 12.13 6.28
CA ARG A 80 -16.35 10.77 6.20
C ARG A 80 -15.63 9.77 7.10
N PHE A 81 -14.35 9.98 7.37
CA PHE A 81 -13.56 9.02 8.12
C PHE A 81 -13.56 9.39 9.59
N ARG A 82 -13.83 8.40 10.45
CA ARG A 82 -13.76 8.58 11.89
C ARG A 82 -12.30 8.60 12.31
N THR A 83 -11.81 9.76 12.72
CA THR A 83 -10.39 9.99 13.02
C THR A 83 -10.11 10.23 14.50
N SER A 84 -11.10 9.97 15.38
CA SER A 84 -11.01 10.10 16.83
C SER A 84 -12.03 9.19 17.53
N GLY A 85 -12.01 9.15 18.86
CA GLY A 85 -12.98 8.41 19.67
C GLY A 85 -12.62 6.95 19.92
N GLY A 86 -11.32 6.63 19.98
CA GLY A 86 -10.82 5.28 20.27
C GLY A 86 -10.98 4.29 19.11
N LEU A 87 -10.68 3.02 19.34
CA LEU A 87 -10.70 1.95 18.34
C LEU A 87 -12.08 1.29 18.19
N ASP A 88 -12.94 1.41 19.19
CA ASP A 88 -14.24 0.74 19.20
C ASP A 88 -15.07 1.09 17.95
N GLY A 89 -15.54 0.08 17.25
CA GLY A 89 -16.32 0.20 16.02
C GLY A 89 -15.59 0.82 14.83
N LYS A 90 -14.27 1.12 14.90
CA LYS A 90 -13.50 1.59 13.73
C LYS A 90 -13.32 0.47 12.72
N ILE A 91 -13.36 0.83 11.45
CA ILE A 91 -13.12 -0.10 10.35
C ILE A 91 -11.72 0.16 9.79
N ILE A 92 -10.85 -0.85 9.87
CA ILE A 92 -9.45 -0.73 9.46
C ILE A 92 -9.17 -1.78 8.37
N THR A 93 -8.55 -1.36 7.28
CA THR A 93 -8.01 -2.31 6.30
C THR A 93 -6.50 -2.44 6.47
N LEU A 94 -6.05 -3.67 6.65
CA LEU A 94 -4.64 -4.04 6.66
C LEU A 94 -4.26 -4.68 5.32
N ASP A 95 -3.22 -4.15 4.71
CA ASP A 95 -2.64 -4.69 3.49
C ASP A 95 -1.33 -5.41 3.82
N ALA A 96 -1.34 -6.74 3.74
CA ALA A 96 -0.13 -7.53 3.81
C ALA A 96 0.56 -7.50 2.44
N GLY A 97 1.60 -6.69 2.29
CA GLY A 97 2.31 -6.50 1.03
C GLY A 97 2.71 -7.81 0.36
N HIS A 98 2.73 -7.82 -0.98
CA HIS A 98 3.05 -8.98 -1.80
C HIS A 98 2.08 -10.17 -1.59
N GLY A 99 2.43 -11.36 -2.04
CA GLY A 99 1.60 -12.57 -1.93
C GLY A 99 1.51 -13.33 -3.24
N GLY A 100 1.12 -14.60 -3.18
CA GLY A 100 0.95 -15.44 -4.35
C GLY A 100 2.20 -15.49 -5.23
N SER A 101 2.07 -15.02 -6.46
CA SER A 101 3.16 -14.98 -7.44
C SER A 101 4.23 -13.92 -7.14
N ASP A 102 3.89 -12.86 -6.39
CA ASP A 102 4.83 -11.80 -6.01
C ASP A 102 5.50 -12.11 -4.65
N PRO A 103 6.79 -12.48 -4.64
CA PRO A 103 7.52 -12.76 -3.41
C PRO A 103 7.87 -11.50 -2.61
N GLY A 104 7.83 -10.32 -3.22
CA GLY A 104 8.46 -9.11 -2.72
C GLY A 104 9.99 -9.18 -2.77
N ALA A 105 10.64 -8.47 -1.85
CA ALA A 105 12.07 -8.57 -1.66
C ALA A 105 12.48 -9.96 -1.14
N ILE A 106 13.69 -10.41 -1.53
CA ILE A 106 14.23 -11.72 -1.13
C ILE A 106 15.53 -11.48 -0.36
N GLY A 107 15.58 -12.01 0.87
CA GLY A 107 16.76 -11.97 1.71
C GLY A 107 17.88 -12.89 1.22
N SER A 108 19.07 -12.71 1.78
CA SER A 108 20.26 -13.51 1.41
C SER A 108 20.09 -15.01 1.65
N ASP A 109 19.19 -15.39 2.55
CA ASP A 109 18.85 -16.77 2.90
C ASP A 109 17.62 -17.32 2.15
N GLY A 110 17.09 -16.59 1.17
CA GLY A 110 15.89 -16.97 0.42
C GLY A 110 14.56 -16.60 1.10
N THR A 111 14.59 -15.97 2.27
CA THR A 111 13.37 -15.46 2.92
C THR A 111 12.70 -14.43 2.03
N LYS A 112 11.41 -14.61 1.79
CA LYS A 112 10.58 -13.71 0.97
C LYS A 112 9.86 -12.70 1.84
N GLU A 113 9.75 -11.45 1.40
CA GLU A 113 9.05 -10.38 2.10
C GLU A 113 7.61 -10.76 2.47
N LYS A 114 6.88 -11.37 1.53
CA LYS A 114 5.49 -11.84 1.75
C LYS A 114 5.33 -12.77 2.96
N ASN A 115 6.40 -13.50 3.33
CA ASN A 115 6.41 -14.42 4.47
C ASN A 115 6.63 -13.70 5.81
N ILE A 116 7.01 -12.42 5.78
CA ILE A 116 7.17 -11.56 6.95
C ILE A 116 5.93 -10.67 7.12
N THR A 117 5.43 -10.10 6.04
CA THR A 117 4.30 -9.16 6.08
C THR A 117 3.00 -9.82 6.54
N LEU A 118 2.69 -11.02 6.05
CA LEU A 118 1.44 -11.70 6.38
C LEU A 118 1.30 -12.09 7.87
N PRO A 119 2.29 -12.73 8.53
CA PRO A 119 2.19 -13.02 9.95
C PRO A 119 2.02 -11.77 10.80
N ILE A 120 2.76 -10.69 10.51
CA ILE A 120 2.64 -9.42 11.25
C ILE A 120 1.26 -8.81 11.05
N ALA A 121 0.72 -8.81 9.83
CA ALA A 121 -0.63 -8.32 9.55
C ALA A 121 -1.71 -9.11 10.31
N LYS A 122 -1.58 -10.43 10.41
CA LYS A 122 -2.50 -11.26 11.20
C LYS A 122 -2.46 -10.94 12.69
N MET A 123 -1.27 -10.84 13.26
CA MET A 123 -1.10 -10.45 14.68
C MET A 123 -1.64 -9.05 14.95
N LEU A 124 -1.41 -8.11 14.03
CA LEU A 124 -1.95 -6.75 14.13
C LEU A 124 -3.47 -6.75 14.08
N LYS A 125 -4.07 -7.55 13.19
CA LYS A 125 -5.52 -7.73 13.12
C LYS A 125 -6.08 -8.18 14.46
N GLU A 126 -5.54 -9.25 15.03
CA GLU A 126 -5.98 -9.78 16.34
C GLU A 126 -5.95 -8.70 17.42
N ILE A 127 -4.83 -7.99 17.55
CA ILE A 127 -4.67 -6.93 18.55
C ILE A 127 -5.69 -5.79 18.38
N LEU A 128 -5.97 -5.39 17.13
CA LEU A 128 -6.92 -4.32 16.85
C LEU A 128 -8.37 -4.77 17.08
N GLU A 129 -8.70 -6.02 16.77
CA GLU A 129 -10.02 -6.60 17.02
C GLU A 129 -10.30 -6.79 18.51
N ASP A 130 -9.30 -7.21 19.29
CA ASP A 130 -9.39 -7.27 20.77
C ASP A 130 -9.68 -5.91 21.40
N LYS A 131 -9.35 -4.81 20.69
CA LYS A 131 -9.63 -3.42 21.11
C LYS A 131 -10.92 -2.85 20.50
N GLY A 132 -11.77 -3.67 19.91
CA GLY A 132 -13.09 -3.29 19.39
C GLY A 132 -13.10 -2.80 17.94
N ALA A 133 -11.98 -2.79 17.23
CA ALA A 133 -11.97 -2.45 15.81
C ALA A 133 -12.51 -3.60 14.97
N LYS A 134 -13.05 -3.28 13.79
CA LYS A 134 -13.39 -4.25 12.74
C LYS A 134 -12.29 -4.23 11.68
N VAL A 135 -11.60 -5.36 11.51
CA VAL A 135 -10.42 -5.39 10.64
C VAL A 135 -10.64 -6.27 9.42
N TYR A 136 -10.42 -5.69 8.24
CA TYR A 136 -10.35 -6.41 6.97
C TYR A 136 -8.91 -6.50 6.50
N MET A 137 -8.57 -7.60 5.83
CA MET A 137 -7.24 -7.79 5.23
C MET A 137 -7.36 -7.90 3.72
N THR A 138 -6.38 -7.40 2.98
CA THR A 138 -6.31 -7.57 1.52
C THR A 138 -6.11 -9.04 1.16
N ARG A 139 -5.33 -9.78 1.95
CA ARG A 139 -5.16 -11.24 1.87
C ARG A 139 -4.99 -11.84 3.27
N THR A 140 -5.44 -13.05 3.44
CA THR A 140 -5.31 -13.83 4.70
C THR A 140 -4.45 -15.08 4.53
N THR A 141 -4.07 -15.39 3.29
CA THR A 141 -3.20 -16.50 2.90
C THR A 141 -2.15 -16.03 1.90
N ASP A 142 -1.30 -16.93 1.42
CA ASP A 142 -0.31 -16.62 0.39
C ASP A 142 -0.94 -16.70 -1.01
N VAL A 143 -1.65 -15.63 -1.39
CA VAL A 143 -2.36 -15.50 -2.66
C VAL A 143 -2.16 -14.11 -3.28
N ASP A 144 -2.30 -14.01 -4.59
CA ASP A 144 -2.51 -12.76 -5.29
C ASP A 144 -3.90 -12.21 -4.96
N VAL A 145 -4.03 -10.89 -4.69
CA VAL A 145 -5.30 -10.29 -4.25
C VAL A 145 -6.30 -10.16 -5.40
N PHE A 146 -5.80 -9.83 -6.59
CA PHE A 146 -6.62 -9.84 -7.81
C PHE A 146 -6.86 -11.26 -8.30
N GLY A 147 -5.79 -12.07 -8.33
CA GLY A 147 -5.79 -13.42 -8.82
C GLY A 147 -4.60 -13.74 -9.72
N PRO A 148 -4.49 -14.98 -10.20
CA PRO A 148 -3.35 -15.41 -11.01
C PRO A 148 -3.27 -14.63 -12.33
N ASN A 149 -2.04 -14.34 -12.75
CA ASN A 149 -1.70 -13.61 -13.98
C ASN A 149 -2.17 -12.14 -14.03
N ALA A 150 -2.45 -11.51 -12.89
CA ALA A 150 -2.70 -10.09 -12.83
C ALA A 150 -1.48 -9.28 -13.26
N SER A 151 -1.71 -8.12 -13.87
CA SER A 151 -0.68 -7.09 -13.97
C SER A 151 -0.46 -6.43 -12.60
N ASP A 152 0.72 -5.81 -12.39
CA ASP A 152 1.01 -5.05 -11.17
C ASP A 152 -0.08 -4.01 -10.87
N ALA A 153 -0.62 -3.37 -11.89
CA ALA A 153 -1.67 -2.35 -11.72
C ALA A 153 -2.99 -2.95 -11.23
N GLU A 154 -3.38 -4.11 -11.74
CA GLU A 154 -4.60 -4.81 -11.31
C GLU A 154 -4.45 -5.33 -9.88
N GLU A 155 -3.30 -5.90 -9.54
CA GLU A 155 -3.01 -6.38 -8.20
C GLU A 155 -3.03 -5.23 -7.18
N LEU A 156 -2.38 -4.10 -7.47
CA LEU A 156 -2.39 -2.93 -6.59
C LEU A 156 -3.78 -2.29 -6.48
N GLN A 157 -4.55 -2.26 -7.59
CA GLN A 157 -5.91 -1.75 -7.56
C GLN A 157 -6.85 -2.65 -6.74
N ALA A 158 -6.66 -3.97 -6.81
CA ALA A 158 -7.43 -4.92 -5.99
C ALA A 158 -7.25 -4.66 -4.49
N ARG A 159 -6.02 -4.34 -4.05
CA ARG A 159 -5.74 -3.95 -2.66
C ARG A 159 -6.48 -2.67 -2.25
N VAL A 160 -6.46 -1.65 -3.11
CA VAL A 160 -7.23 -0.41 -2.91
C VAL A 160 -8.73 -0.72 -2.80
N ASN A 161 -9.26 -1.57 -3.70
CA ASN A 161 -10.68 -1.92 -3.74
C ASN A 161 -11.16 -2.61 -2.45
N VAL A 162 -10.30 -3.34 -1.73
CA VAL A 162 -10.67 -3.92 -0.43
C VAL A 162 -10.98 -2.82 0.58
N GLY A 163 -10.11 -1.82 0.73
CA GLY A 163 -10.35 -0.69 1.65
C GLY A 163 -11.59 0.11 1.29
N GLU A 164 -11.77 0.41 0.00
CA GLU A 164 -12.93 1.16 -0.50
C GLU A 164 -14.25 0.38 -0.31
N LYS A 165 -14.24 -0.93 -0.58
CA LYS A 165 -15.42 -1.81 -0.43
C LYS A 165 -15.99 -1.77 0.98
N TYR A 166 -15.13 -1.75 1.98
CA TYR A 166 -15.55 -1.79 3.38
C TYR A 166 -15.73 -0.39 3.99
N ASN A 167 -15.53 0.68 3.23
CA ASN A 167 -15.58 2.06 3.72
C ASN A 167 -14.71 2.24 4.97
N SER A 168 -13.48 1.76 4.90
CA SER A 168 -12.58 1.77 6.04
C SER A 168 -12.24 3.18 6.52
N ASP A 169 -12.05 3.35 7.82
CA ASP A 169 -11.63 4.61 8.42
C ASP A 169 -10.12 4.84 8.22
N MET A 170 -9.39 3.75 7.90
CA MET A 170 -7.93 3.75 7.77
C MET A 170 -7.46 2.57 6.91
N PHE A 171 -6.33 2.79 6.21
CA PHE A 171 -5.62 1.74 5.47
C PHE A 171 -4.15 1.72 5.88
N VAL A 172 -3.64 0.54 6.25
CA VAL A 172 -2.24 0.35 6.64
C VAL A 172 -1.63 -0.77 5.83
N SER A 173 -0.67 -0.41 4.96
CA SER A 173 0.10 -1.37 4.17
C SER A 173 1.40 -1.72 4.89
N LEU A 174 1.73 -2.99 4.96
CA LEU A 174 2.90 -3.53 5.66
C LEU A 174 3.88 -4.12 4.66
N HIS A 175 5.12 -3.64 4.68
CA HIS A 175 6.19 -4.00 3.78
C HIS A 175 7.52 -4.19 4.52
N VAL A 176 8.52 -4.74 3.84
CA VAL A 176 9.90 -4.87 4.30
C VAL A 176 10.82 -4.30 3.23
N ASN A 177 11.61 -3.33 3.61
CA ASN A 177 12.48 -2.60 2.69
C ASN A 177 13.65 -3.45 2.17
N SER A 178 14.27 -3.00 1.09
CA SER A 178 15.48 -3.60 0.55
C SER A 178 16.40 -2.54 -0.04
N SER A 179 17.72 -2.73 0.11
CA SER A 179 18.74 -1.82 -0.42
C SER A 179 19.89 -2.62 -1.06
N VAL A 180 20.51 -2.02 -2.09
CA VAL A 180 21.79 -2.55 -2.63
C VAL A 180 22.92 -2.44 -1.61
N ASN A 181 22.86 -1.45 -0.72
CA ASN A 181 23.77 -1.34 0.43
C ASN A 181 23.18 -2.13 1.61
N LYS A 182 23.78 -3.29 1.88
CA LYS A 182 23.34 -4.21 2.94
C LYS A 182 23.51 -3.69 4.37
N ASN A 183 24.23 -2.57 4.55
CA ASN A 183 24.38 -1.93 5.86
C ASN A 183 23.25 -0.92 6.17
N VAL A 184 22.37 -0.65 5.21
CA VAL A 184 21.20 0.20 5.45
C VAL A 184 20.16 -0.62 6.20
N GLY A 185 19.58 -0.03 7.25
CA GLY A 185 18.57 -0.64 8.09
C GLY A 185 17.61 0.38 8.66
N GLY A 186 16.65 -0.09 9.46
CA GLY A 186 15.72 0.74 10.22
C GLY A 186 14.29 0.76 9.69
N PHE A 187 13.44 1.43 10.46
CA PHE A 187 12.03 1.63 10.14
C PHE A 187 11.79 2.94 9.40
N SER A 188 10.85 2.93 8.46
CA SER A 188 10.27 4.16 7.89
C SER A 188 8.77 3.99 7.63
N THR A 189 8.01 5.07 7.84
CA THR A 189 6.58 5.08 7.51
C THR A 189 6.33 6.10 6.41
N TYR A 190 5.74 5.63 5.33
CA TYR A 190 5.43 6.43 4.15
C TYR A 190 3.97 6.84 4.14
N TYR A 191 3.71 8.06 3.67
CA TYR A 191 2.39 8.57 3.39
C TYR A 191 2.36 9.32 2.05
N TYR A 192 1.18 9.41 1.46
CA TYR A 192 0.91 10.33 0.36
C TYR A 192 0.12 11.53 0.92
N PRO A 193 0.50 12.79 0.64
CA PRO A 193 -0.09 13.96 1.30
C PRO A 193 -1.47 14.31 0.73
N LYS A 194 -2.48 13.47 1.01
CA LYS A 194 -3.89 13.75 0.69
C LYS A 194 -4.48 14.71 1.72
N THR A 195 -4.21 14.44 2.99
CA THR A 195 -4.73 15.18 4.13
C THR A 195 -3.71 15.19 5.27
N ASP A 196 -3.91 16.07 6.28
CA ASP A 196 -3.10 16.09 7.50
C ASP A 196 -3.24 14.79 8.32
N ASN A 197 -4.34 14.06 8.14
CA ASN A 197 -4.55 12.78 8.78
C ASN A 197 -3.57 11.70 8.32
N ASP A 198 -3.17 11.71 7.04
CA ASP A 198 -2.15 10.77 6.52
C ASP A 198 -0.81 10.98 7.24
N LEU A 199 -0.37 12.24 7.37
CA LEU A 199 0.86 12.58 8.09
C LEU A 199 0.76 12.27 9.59
N ARG A 200 -0.39 12.57 10.23
CA ARG A 200 -0.62 12.30 11.65
C ARG A 200 -0.54 10.81 11.94
N LEU A 201 -1.17 9.97 11.10
CA LEU A 201 -1.11 8.52 11.21
C LEU A 201 0.33 8.02 11.07
N ALA A 202 1.05 8.47 10.03
CA ALA A 202 2.43 8.08 9.80
C ALA A 202 3.34 8.43 10.99
N LYS A 203 3.20 9.64 11.57
CA LYS A 203 3.97 10.05 12.75
C LYS A 203 3.67 9.19 13.98
N ASN A 204 2.40 8.88 14.23
CA ASN A 204 2.02 8.09 15.40
C ASN A 204 2.59 6.66 15.32
N ILE A 205 2.56 6.03 14.16
CA ILE A 205 3.14 4.69 13.96
C ILE A 205 4.67 4.76 14.04
N GLN A 206 5.32 5.67 13.29
CA GLN A 206 6.78 5.79 13.26
C GLN A 206 7.37 6.02 14.65
N ASN A 207 6.80 6.93 15.43
CA ASN A 207 7.27 7.23 16.78
C ASN A 207 7.24 6.00 17.72
N LYS A 208 6.24 5.12 17.54
CA LYS A 208 6.17 3.88 18.34
C LYS A 208 7.24 2.87 17.92
N LEU A 209 7.47 2.73 16.62
CA LEU A 209 8.46 1.80 16.09
C LEU A 209 9.90 2.25 16.44
N ALA A 210 10.23 3.49 16.15
CA ALA A 210 11.57 4.06 16.35
C ALA A 210 12.06 3.99 17.80
N ALA A 211 11.17 4.25 18.76
CA ALA A 211 11.52 4.28 20.18
C ALA A 211 11.80 2.88 20.78
N ASN A 212 11.56 1.77 20.06
CA ASN A 212 11.40 0.49 20.72
C ASN A 212 12.31 -0.66 20.24
N PHE A 213 13.04 -0.50 19.13
CA PHE A 213 13.81 -1.62 18.58
C PHE A 213 15.33 -1.46 18.61
N GLY A 214 15.85 -0.26 18.83
CA GLY A 214 17.29 0.00 18.77
C GLY A 214 17.89 -0.16 17.36
N VAL A 215 17.04 -0.07 16.33
CA VAL A 215 17.42 0.05 14.91
C VAL A 215 17.23 1.49 14.46
N ASP A 216 17.76 1.84 13.30
CA ASP A 216 17.72 3.22 12.81
C ASP A 216 16.28 3.72 12.60
N ASP A 217 16.01 4.95 13.04
CA ASP A 217 14.81 5.69 12.71
C ASP A 217 15.00 6.45 11.38
N LEU A 218 14.45 5.90 10.31
CA LEU A 218 14.49 6.56 9.00
C LEU A 218 13.37 7.58 8.82
N GLY A 219 12.49 7.71 9.81
CA GLY A 219 11.48 8.74 9.90
C GLY A 219 10.28 8.56 9.00
N VAL A 220 9.40 9.58 9.06
CA VAL A 220 8.22 9.68 8.20
C VAL A 220 8.61 10.31 6.87
N ARG A 221 8.13 9.72 5.76
CA ARG A 221 8.50 10.12 4.41
C ARG A 221 7.29 10.24 3.49
N GLN A 222 7.34 11.17 2.55
CA GLN A 222 6.37 11.24 1.46
C GLN A 222 6.76 10.29 0.35
N ALA A 223 5.78 9.54 -0.20
CA ALA A 223 5.99 8.68 -1.36
C ALA A 223 4.74 8.62 -2.23
N ASN A 224 4.95 8.30 -3.51
CA ASN A 224 3.90 8.16 -4.51
C ASN A 224 3.56 6.68 -4.74
N PHE A 225 3.45 5.89 -3.66
CA PHE A 225 3.07 4.49 -3.77
C PHE A 225 1.59 4.37 -4.16
N TYR A 226 1.30 3.43 -5.05
CA TYR A 226 -0.01 3.29 -5.68
C TYR A 226 -1.13 3.19 -4.64
N VAL A 227 -1.01 2.26 -3.68
CA VAL A 227 -2.07 1.97 -2.72
C VAL A 227 -2.39 3.17 -1.82
N ILE A 228 -1.39 3.83 -1.23
CA ILE A 228 -1.60 4.97 -0.32
C ILE A 228 -2.01 6.25 -1.04
N LYS A 229 -1.73 6.36 -2.34
CA LYS A 229 -2.16 7.48 -3.18
C LYS A 229 -3.59 7.34 -3.65
N ARG A 230 -3.99 6.13 -4.07
CA ARG A 230 -5.26 5.89 -4.74
C ARG A 230 -6.42 5.69 -3.78
N ILE A 231 -6.16 5.25 -2.58
CA ILE A 231 -7.18 5.01 -1.57
C ILE A 231 -7.71 6.32 -1.00
N SER A 232 -9.01 6.38 -0.71
CA SER A 232 -9.67 7.62 -0.28
C SER A 232 -9.46 7.97 1.19
N MET A 233 -9.37 6.95 2.07
CA MET A 233 -9.17 7.13 3.51
C MET A 233 -7.72 7.47 3.87
N PRO A 234 -7.45 7.95 5.10
CA PRO A 234 -6.10 8.08 5.65
C PRO A 234 -5.31 6.79 5.50
N ALA A 235 -4.10 6.88 4.94
CA ALA A 235 -3.34 5.69 4.56
C ALA A 235 -1.84 5.87 4.76
N VAL A 236 -1.19 4.78 5.17
CA VAL A 236 0.26 4.69 5.29
C VAL A 236 0.79 3.37 4.75
N LEU A 237 2.08 3.36 4.40
CA LEU A 237 2.86 2.17 4.14
C LEU A 237 4.03 2.13 5.11
N VAL A 238 4.12 1.06 5.88
CA VAL A 238 5.16 0.85 6.90
C VAL A 238 6.22 -0.09 6.35
N GLU A 239 7.45 0.39 6.26
CA GLU A 239 8.63 -0.41 5.93
C GLU A 239 9.27 -0.90 7.23
N MET A 240 9.14 -2.19 7.49
CA MET A 240 9.54 -2.84 8.74
C MET A 240 10.94 -3.41 8.64
N CYS A 241 11.97 -2.56 8.71
CA CYS A 241 13.37 -2.94 8.52
C CYS A 241 13.74 -3.31 7.07
N PHE A 242 14.97 -3.80 6.86
CA PHE A 242 15.52 -4.14 5.54
C PHE A 242 15.85 -5.63 5.44
N ILE A 243 15.18 -6.32 4.53
CA ILE A 243 15.44 -7.75 4.27
C ILE A 243 16.84 -8.00 3.68
N SER A 244 17.44 -6.97 3.09
CA SER A 244 18.82 -7.00 2.56
C SER A 244 19.89 -6.87 3.65
N ASN A 245 19.52 -6.44 4.88
CA ASN A 245 20.42 -6.35 6.02
C ASN A 245 20.34 -7.65 6.83
N GLU A 246 21.44 -8.39 6.93
CA GLU A 246 21.45 -9.73 7.54
C GLU A 246 21.05 -9.74 9.02
N LYS A 247 21.42 -8.69 9.77
CA LYS A 247 21.03 -8.56 11.18
C LYS A 247 19.51 -8.36 11.31
N GLU A 248 18.96 -7.48 10.49
CA GLU A 248 17.53 -7.19 10.49
C GLU A 248 16.71 -8.35 9.90
N LEU A 249 17.23 -9.05 8.87
CA LEU A 249 16.64 -10.27 8.35
C LEU A 249 16.49 -11.34 9.43
N THR A 250 17.55 -11.56 10.21
CA THR A 250 17.51 -12.50 11.34
C THR A 250 16.48 -12.06 12.39
N LEU A 251 16.45 -10.77 12.70
CA LEU A 251 15.52 -10.18 13.66
C LEU A 251 14.06 -10.37 13.22
N MET A 252 13.74 -10.05 11.96
CA MET A 252 12.37 -10.10 11.40
C MET A 252 11.77 -11.51 11.34
N LYS A 253 12.58 -12.55 11.25
CA LYS A 253 12.13 -13.95 11.29
C LYS A 253 11.67 -14.38 12.69
N GLY A 254 12.12 -13.68 13.72
CA GLY A 254 11.79 -14.01 15.10
C GLY A 254 10.35 -13.63 15.48
N GLN A 255 9.62 -14.56 16.10
CA GLN A 255 8.27 -14.30 16.58
C GLN A 255 8.18 -13.10 17.54
N TRP A 256 9.20 -12.89 18.36
CA TRP A 256 9.27 -11.75 19.26
C TRP A 256 9.22 -10.42 18.50
N PHE A 257 10.02 -10.30 17.43
CA PHE A 257 10.01 -9.11 16.58
C PHE A 257 8.65 -8.89 15.93
N GLN A 258 8.08 -9.94 15.34
CA GLN A 258 6.79 -9.87 14.65
C GLN A 258 5.66 -9.43 15.60
N LYS A 259 5.58 -10.06 16.78
CA LYS A 259 4.60 -9.69 17.81
C LYS A 259 4.80 -8.27 18.32
N LYS A 260 6.05 -7.88 18.58
CA LYS A 260 6.38 -6.53 19.05
C LYS A 260 6.06 -5.48 17.99
N THR A 261 6.39 -5.72 16.73
CA THR A 261 6.07 -4.82 15.61
C THR A 261 4.56 -4.64 15.47
N ALA A 262 3.79 -5.73 15.45
CA ALA A 262 2.34 -5.67 15.39
C ALA A 262 1.75 -4.85 16.55
N ARG A 263 2.21 -5.07 17.79
CA ARG A 263 1.77 -4.33 18.97
C ARG A 263 2.07 -2.83 18.84
N LEU A 264 3.29 -2.47 18.42
CA LEU A 264 3.69 -1.06 18.32
C LEU A 264 2.93 -0.31 17.21
N ILE A 265 2.65 -0.99 16.10
CA ILE A 265 1.78 -0.43 15.05
C ILE A 265 0.37 -0.22 15.61
N ALA A 266 -0.18 -1.20 16.33
CA ALA A 266 -1.49 -1.07 16.98
C ALA A 266 -1.55 0.11 17.96
N GLU A 267 -0.51 0.28 18.79
CA GLU A 267 -0.40 1.44 19.70
C GLU A 267 -0.32 2.79 18.96
N GLY A 268 0.35 2.82 17.79
CA GLY A 268 0.39 3.98 16.92
C GLY A 268 -0.98 4.32 16.33
N ILE A 269 -1.71 3.30 15.89
CA ILE A 269 -3.09 3.42 15.39
C ILE A 269 -4.03 3.88 16.50
N GLU A 270 -3.94 3.30 17.69
CA GLU A 270 -4.74 3.70 18.86
C GLU A 270 -4.49 5.17 19.22
N LYS A 271 -3.22 5.60 19.21
CA LYS A 271 -2.86 7.01 19.45
C LYS A 271 -3.40 7.95 18.36
N TYR A 272 -3.56 7.46 17.13
CA TYR A 272 -4.17 8.24 16.05
C TYR A 272 -5.66 8.48 16.32
N PHE A 273 -6.39 7.53 16.89
CA PHE A 273 -7.82 7.66 17.19
C PHE A 273 -8.10 8.28 18.59
N ALA A 274 -7.08 8.44 19.44
CA ALA A 274 -7.19 9.13 20.71
C ALA A 274 -7.32 10.66 20.52
#